data_70ce0323c762304ca44558f94cd8599e
#
_entry.id   70ce0323c762304ca44558f94cd8599e
#
_cell.length_a   1.000
_cell.length_b   1.000
_cell.length_c   1.000
_cell.angle_alpha   90.00
_cell.angle_beta   90.00
_cell.angle_gamma   90.00
#
_symmetry.space_group_name_H-M   'P 1'
#
loop_
_entity.id
_entity.type
_entity.pdbx_description
1 polymer ?
#
loop_
_entity_poly.entity_id
_entity_poly.type
_entity_poly.pdbx_seq_one_letter_code
_entity_poly.pdbx_strand_id
1 'polypeptide(L)'
;TSETYHGDQWVKAEVYVLGDSLVQHLINEQSVLSYQKPQIGGGNVSGQEVVFGTKGQLLTEGYISLQSESHPVEFKNIEILNLEGCMDPLALNFKSYFIKSKPSDCTFKKKRK
;
A
#
# COMPACT_ATOMS: atom_id res chain seq x y z
N THR A 1 2.20 16.02 10.11
CA THR A 1 3.21 16.89 9.47
C THR A 1 4.55 16.20 9.48
N SER A 2 5.23 16.21 8.34
CA SER A 2 6.57 15.66 8.20
C SER A 2 7.63 16.74 8.28
N GLU A 3 8.86 16.33 8.52
CA GLU A 3 10.00 17.20 8.32
C GLU A 3 10.15 17.56 6.85
N THR A 4 10.74 18.70 6.57
CA THR A 4 11.10 19.09 5.21
C THR A 4 12.53 18.64 4.90
N TYR A 5 12.71 17.98 3.79
CA TYR A 5 14.00 17.46 3.34
C TYR A 5 14.52 18.32 2.20
N HIS A 6 15.71 18.85 2.34
CA HIS A 6 16.33 19.76 1.37
C HIS A 6 17.58 19.13 0.75
N GLY A 7 17.87 19.50 -0.51
CA GLY A 7 19.04 19.07 -1.23
C GLY A 7 18.95 17.64 -1.74
N ASP A 8 20.04 17.13 -2.28
CA ASP A 8 20.14 15.80 -2.85
C ASP A 8 20.28 14.76 -1.75
N GLN A 9 19.15 14.23 -1.31
CA GLN A 9 19.10 13.14 -0.33
C GLN A 9 17.99 12.16 -0.64
N TRP A 10 18.24 10.90 -0.34
CA TRP A 10 17.21 9.87 -0.44
C TRP A 10 16.29 9.92 0.77
N VAL A 11 15.01 9.88 0.50
CA VAL A 11 13.96 9.83 1.51
C VAL A 11 13.15 8.56 1.31
N LYS A 12 13.00 7.76 2.37
CA LYS A 12 12.21 6.54 2.32
C LYS A 12 10.73 6.91 2.46
N ALA A 13 9.95 6.59 1.46
CA ALA A 13 8.49 6.76 1.48
C ALA A 13 7.81 5.40 1.48
N GLU A 14 6.86 5.23 2.38
CA GLU A 14 6.07 4.00 2.49
C GLU A 14 4.58 4.33 2.56
N VAL A 15 3.78 3.44 1.99
CA VAL A 15 2.33 3.45 2.16
C VAL A 15 1.91 2.08 2.70
N TYR A 16 1.23 2.09 3.82
CA TYR A 16 0.64 0.91 4.44
C TYR A 16 -0.87 0.94 4.18
N VAL A 17 -1.38 -0.10 3.51
CA VAL A 17 -2.78 -0.13 3.07
C VAL A 17 -3.44 -1.42 3.55
N LEU A 18 -4.51 -1.30 4.31
CA LEU A 18 -5.34 -2.39 4.79
C LEU A 18 -6.74 -2.30 4.19
N GLY A 19 -6.85 -2.58 2.90
CA GLY A 19 -8.11 -2.43 2.18
C GLY A 19 -8.67 -1.01 2.33
N ASP A 20 -9.92 -0.89 2.79
CA ASP A 20 -10.56 0.39 3.09
C ASP A 20 -10.49 0.78 4.58
N SER A 21 -9.89 -0.06 5.42
CA SER A 21 -9.88 0.16 6.86
C SER A 21 -8.80 1.13 7.34
N LEU A 22 -7.66 1.16 6.65
CA LEU A 22 -6.55 2.03 7.02
C LEU A 22 -5.65 2.29 5.82
N VAL A 23 -5.30 3.54 5.62
CA VAL A 23 -4.18 3.95 4.76
C VAL A 23 -3.28 4.86 5.58
N GLN A 24 -1.99 4.54 5.62
CA GLN A 24 -1.01 5.27 6.40
C GLN A 24 0.21 5.57 5.52
N HIS A 25 0.61 6.82 5.50
CA HIS A 25 1.81 7.27 4.81
C HIS A 25 2.93 7.49 5.81
N LEU A 26 4.10 6.96 5.51
CA LEU A 26 5.28 7.08 6.34
C LEU A 26 6.43 7.70 5.55
N ILE A 27 7.17 8.58 6.18
CA ILE A 27 8.40 9.16 5.66
C ILE A 27 9.51 8.87 6.66
N ASN A 28 10.56 8.20 6.21
CA ASN A 28 11.66 7.75 7.07
C ASN A 28 11.15 7.06 8.34
N GLU A 29 10.17 6.16 8.16
CA GLU A 29 9.54 5.36 9.22
C GLU A 29 8.64 6.14 10.19
N GLN A 30 8.43 7.42 9.93
CA GLN A 30 7.50 8.25 10.72
C GLN A 30 6.16 8.39 10.00
N SER A 31 5.07 8.10 10.69
CA SER A 31 3.73 8.31 10.15
C SER A 31 3.45 9.81 10.00
N VAL A 32 3.16 10.22 8.77
CA VAL A 32 2.90 11.63 8.46
C VAL A 32 1.45 11.89 8.09
N LEU A 33 0.73 10.84 7.68
CA LEU A 33 -0.67 10.92 7.30
C LEU A 33 -1.33 9.58 7.54
N SER A 34 -2.52 9.57 8.10
CA SER A 34 -3.31 8.36 8.30
C SER A 34 -4.78 8.69 8.09
N TYR A 35 -5.48 7.83 7.35
CA TYR A 35 -6.92 7.98 7.12
C TYR A 35 -7.58 6.62 6.90
N GLN A 36 -8.88 6.61 6.92
CA GLN A 36 -9.72 5.44 6.73
C GLN A 36 -10.73 5.71 5.63
N LYS A 37 -11.27 4.64 5.08
CA LYS A 37 -12.35 4.67 4.08
C LYS A 37 -12.03 5.59 2.89
N PRO A 38 -10.92 5.32 2.16
CA PRO A 38 -10.63 6.08 0.95
C PRO A 38 -11.78 5.94 -0.04
N GLN A 39 -12.14 7.03 -0.68
CA GLN A 39 -13.30 7.11 -1.54
C GLN A 39 -12.94 7.69 -2.90
N ILE A 40 -13.74 7.34 -3.88
CA ILE A 40 -13.67 8.03 -5.18
C ILE A 40 -14.09 9.48 -4.96
N GLY A 41 -13.14 10.38 -5.23
CA GLY A 41 -13.39 11.82 -5.19
C GLY A 41 -14.15 12.32 -6.41
N GLY A 42 -14.57 13.56 -6.34
CA GLY A 42 -15.22 14.22 -7.47
C GLY A 42 -14.82 15.68 -7.56
N GLY A 43 -14.62 16.16 -8.77
CA GLY A 43 -14.54 17.56 -9.08
C GLY A 43 -13.20 18.27 -8.93
N ASN A 44 -12.19 17.65 -8.35
CA ASN A 44 -10.90 18.27 -8.13
C ASN A 44 -9.80 17.85 -9.12
N VAL A 45 -10.12 16.94 -10.03
CA VAL A 45 -9.19 16.52 -11.08
C VAL A 45 -9.65 17.14 -12.39
N SER A 46 -8.95 18.19 -12.79
CA SER A 46 -9.22 18.93 -14.02
C SER A 46 -9.24 18.01 -15.23
N GLY A 47 -10.35 18.01 -15.98
CA GLY A 47 -10.47 17.30 -17.23
C GLY A 47 -10.74 15.80 -17.15
N GLN A 48 -11.02 15.28 -15.97
CA GLN A 48 -11.34 13.85 -15.82
C GLN A 48 -12.75 13.65 -15.26
N GLU A 49 -13.58 13.03 -16.03
CA GLU A 49 -14.82 12.45 -15.54
C GLU A 49 -14.48 11.21 -14.72
N VAL A 50 -15.29 10.91 -13.71
CA VAL A 50 -15.14 9.67 -12.91
C VAL A 50 -15.52 8.49 -13.79
N VAL A 51 -14.52 7.88 -14.45
CA VAL A 51 -14.71 6.77 -15.39
C VAL A 51 -14.88 5.44 -14.65
N PHE A 52 -14.44 5.33 -13.39
CA PHE A 52 -14.30 4.06 -12.67
C PHE A 52 -15.12 3.96 -11.40
N GLY A 53 -16.28 4.57 -11.34
CA GLY A 53 -17.17 4.44 -10.20
C GLY A 53 -17.88 5.73 -9.83
N THR A 54 -18.59 5.70 -8.72
CA THR A 54 -19.42 6.80 -8.24
C THR A 54 -18.69 7.55 -7.13
N LYS A 55 -18.80 8.88 -7.13
CA LYS A 55 -18.31 9.72 -6.04
C LYS A 55 -18.77 9.18 -4.69
N GLY A 56 -17.83 9.01 -3.76
CA GLY A 56 -18.10 8.48 -2.42
C GLY A 56 -18.06 6.95 -2.32
N GLN A 57 -17.88 6.25 -3.42
CA GLN A 57 -17.67 4.81 -3.40
C GLN A 57 -16.36 4.48 -2.70
N LEU A 58 -16.39 3.53 -1.76
CA LEU A 58 -15.19 3.09 -1.05
C LEU A 58 -14.21 2.37 -1.98
N LEU A 59 -12.93 2.67 -1.82
CA LEU A 59 -11.86 2.04 -2.56
C LEU A 59 -11.26 0.92 -1.72
N THR A 60 -11.31 -0.30 -2.24
CA THR A 60 -10.76 -1.50 -1.58
C THR A 60 -9.56 -2.07 -2.33
N GLU A 61 -9.35 -1.66 -3.56
CA GLU A 61 -8.25 -2.09 -4.42
C GLU A 61 -7.94 -1.00 -5.45
N GLY A 62 -6.82 -1.10 -6.11
CA GLY A 62 -6.45 -0.16 -7.17
C GLY A 62 -4.97 -0.24 -7.52
N TYR A 63 -4.52 0.77 -8.25
CA TYR A 63 -3.15 0.92 -8.68
C TYR A 63 -2.45 2.00 -7.88
N ILE A 64 -1.14 1.92 -7.81
CA ILE A 64 -0.28 2.93 -7.20
C ILE A 64 0.50 3.61 -8.32
N SER A 65 0.53 4.93 -8.31
CA SER A 65 1.34 5.72 -9.22
C SER A 65 2.35 6.57 -8.46
N LEU A 66 3.50 6.79 -9.08
CA LEU A 66 4.53 7.69 -8.59
C LEU A 66 4.54 8.91 -9.49
N GLN A 67 4.57 10.07 -8.89
CA GLN A 67 4.42 11.33 -9.59
C GLN A 67 5.46 12.35 -9.11
N SER A 68 5.95 13.14 -10.04
CA SER A 68 6.67 14.36 -9.71
C SER A 68 5.89 15.57 -10.21
N GLU A 69 5.96 16.65 -9.47
CA GLU A 69 5.33 17.91 -9.82
C GLU A 69 6.32 19.05 -9.66
N SER A 70 6.51 19.78 -10.75
CA SER A 70 7.36 20.98 -10.84
C SER A 70 8.87 20.76 -10.71
N HIS A 71 9.32 19.64 -10.18
CA HIS A 71 10.74 19.35 -9.96
C HIS A 71 11.12 17.97 -10.45
N PRO A 72 12.34 17.74 -10.92
CA PRO A 72 12.85 16.40 -11.20
C PRO A 72 12.90 15.57 -9.92
N VAL A 73 12.48 14.32 -10.01
CA VAL A 73 12.48 13.36 -8.90
C VAL A 73 13.05 12.04 -9.39
N GLU A 74 13.87 11.41 -8.61
CA GLU A 74 14.35 10.07 -8.87
C GLU A 74 13.75 9.08 -7.88
N PHE A 75 13.40 7.90 -8.37
CA PHE A 75 12.87 6.80 -7.57
C PHE A 75 13.79 5.60 -7.66
N LYS A 76 13.99 4.90 -6.56
CA LYS A 76 14.73 3.62 -6.55
C LYS A 76 14.11 2.65 -5.54
N ASN A 77 14.43 1.37 -5.67
CA ASN A 77 14.01 0.31 -4.75
C ASN A 77 12.49 0.29 -4.54
N ILE A 78 11.74 0.31 -5.63
CA ILE A 78 10.27 0.29 -5.58
C ILE A 78 9.84 -1.15 -5.30
N GLU A 79 9.23 -1.40 -4.15
CA GLU A 79 8.84 -2.72 -3.68
C GLU A 79 7.41 -2.72 -3.18
N ILE A 80 6.71 -3.82 -3.37
CA ILE A 80 5.38 -4.07 -2.81
C ILE A 80 5.43 -5.33 -1.98
N LEU A 81 4.97 -5.24 -0.73
CA LEU A 81 4.86 -6.37 0.18
C LEU A 81 3.40 -6.75 0.35
N ASN A 82 3.06 -7.97 -0.05
CA ASN A 82 1.72 -8.50 0.19
C ASN A 82 1.60 -8.96 1.64
N LEU A 83 0.63 -8.42 2.37
CA LEU A 83 0.38 -8.72 3.77
C LEU A 83 -0.69 -9.80 3.98
N GLU A 84 -1.25 -10.33 2.91
CA GLU A 84 -2.21 -11.44 2.93
C GLU A 84 -1.53 -12.74 2.53
N GLY A 85 -1.72 -13.78 3.31
CA GLY A 85 -1.15 -15.08 3.00
C GLY A 85 -1.40 -16.12 4.07
N CYS A 86 -0.66 -17.21 4.03
CA CYS A 86 -0.77 -18.29 4.98
C CYS A 86 -0.24 -17.86 6.36
N MET A 87 -1.11 -17.85 7.35
CA MET A 87 -0.76 -17.52 8.74
C MET A 87 -0.60 -18.75 9.65
N ASP A 88 -0.52 -19.94 9.06
CA ASP A 88 -0.22 -21.16 9.80
C ASP A 88 1.30 -21.32 9.98
N PRO A 89 1.82 -21.28 11.20
CA PRO A 89 3.27 -21.40 11.46
C PRO A 89 3.88 -22.70 10.99
N LEU A 90 3.07 -23.75 10.79
CA LEU A 90 3.53 -25.06 10.33
C LEU A 90 3.64 -25.13 8.80
N ALA A 91 3.09 -24.17 8.09
CA ALA A 91 3.16 -24.14 6.63
C ALA A 91 4.55 -23.73 6.13
N LEU A 92 4.94 -24.26 4.97
CA LEU A 92 6.23 -23.95 4.35
C LEU A 92 6.36 -22.50 3.94
N ASN A 93 5.25 -21.88 3.56
CA ASN A 93 5.19 -20.50 3.06
C ASN A 93 4.63 -19.50 4.08
N PHE A 94 4.63 -19.88 5.35
CA PHE A 94 4.31 -18.95 6.43
C PHE A 94 5.29 -17.78 6.45
N LYS A 95 4.75 -16.56 6.64
CA LYS A 95 5.52 -15.35 6.91
C LYS A 95 4.97 -14.64 8.12
N SER A 96 5.85 -14.27 9.04
CA SER A 96 5.46 -13.61 10.28
C SER A 96 4.84 -12.22 10.08
N TYR A 97 5.05 -11.60 8.92
CA TYR A 97 4.49 -10.28 8.61
C TYR A 97 3.07 -10.32 8.02
N PHE A 98 2.55 -11.50 7.67
CA PHE A 98 1.17 -11.60 7.21
C PHE A 98 0.21 -11.18 8.31
N ILE A 99 -0.76 -10.36 7.97
CA ILE A 99 -1.76 -9.84 8.89
C ILE A 99 -3.18 -10.25 8.50
N LYS A 100 -3.38 -10.68 7.25
CA LYS A 100 -4.65 -11.22 6.77
C LYS A 100 -4.46 -12.66 6.37
N SER A 101 -5.21 -13.55 7.01
CA SER A 101 -5.11 -15.00 6.76
C SER A 101 -5.77 -15.39 5.44
N LYS A 102 -5.05 -16.16 4.65
CA LYS A 102 -5.57 -16.83 3.46
C LYS A 102 -5.17 -18.32 3.52
N PRO A 103 -5.95 -19.15 4.22
CA PRO A 103 -5.60 -20.55 4.44
C PRO A 103 -5.43 -21.36 3.14
N SER A 104 -6.13 -20.97 2.08
CA SER A 104 -6.02 -21.62 0.77
C SER A 104 -4.62 -21.48 0.15
N ASP A 105 -3.82 -20.52 0.59
CA ASP A 105 -2.44 -20.35 0.11
C ASP A 105 -1.44 -21.21 0.86
N CYS A 106 -1.83 -21.85 1.96
CA CYS A 106 -0.92 -22.66 2.78
C CYS A 106 -0.40 -23.88 2.01
N THR A 107 0.91 -24.07 2.07
CA THR A 107 1.58 -25.25 1.53
C THR A 107 2.30 -26.00 2.65
N PHE A 108 2.27 -27.34 2.57
CA PHE A 108 2.85 -28.21 3.60
C PHE A 108 3.75 -29.27 2.95
N LYS A 109 4.71 -29.79 3.73
CA LYS A 109 5.50 -30.93 3.26
C LYS A 109 4.61 -32.11 2.93
N LYS A 110 4.83 -32.71 1.78
CA LYS A 110 4.19 -33.99 1.45
C LYS A 110 4.72 -35.05 2.42
N LYS A 111 3.79 -35.79 3.04
CA LYS A 111 4.17 -36.96 3.83
C LYS A 111 4.74 -38.01 2.87
N ARG A 112 5.95 -38.53 3.18
CA ARG A 112 6.46 -39.73 2.53
C ARG A 112 5.62 -40.91 2.96
N LYS A 113 5.14 -41.67 1.98
CA LYS A 113 4.56 -42.96 2.26
C LYS A 113 5.65 -43.97 2.64
#